data_afe4cc1d00910cc396fd884bf6bf86b1
#
_entry.id   afe4cc1d00910cc396fd884bf6bf86b1
#
_cell.length_a   1.000
_cell.length_b   1.000
_cell.length_c   1.000
_cell.angle_alpha   90.00
_cell.angle_beta   90.00
_cell.angle_gamma   90.00
#
_symmetry.space_group_name_H-M   'P 1'
#
loop_
_entity.id
_entity.type
_entity.pdbx_description
1 polymer ?
#
loop_
_entity_poly.entity_id
_entity_poly.type
_entity_poly.pdbx_seq_one_letter_code
_entity_poly.pdbx_strand_id
1 'polypeptide(L)'
;STRVRSSAASDVYKRQNYFHIKNTLGALIIPGLLLSANNVLMIRSYFNTSIPDALFEAAKIDGAGHMKIFTSITLPLGKPILVTMGLFSALGYWNDWTNGLYYLSGNQGQKLYSIQNLLNQMITDIQYLASGKVAGNIGAEVAKLPTTSIRMAIAFIAMLPLFIIYPFLQKYFAEGITLGAVKG
;
A
#
# COMPACT_ATOMS: atom_id res chain seq x y z
N SER A 1 1.54 -25.10 -13.38
CA SER A 1 1.68 -23.87 -12.56
C SER A 1 2.98 -23.09 -12.83
N THR A 2 4.02 -23.72 -13.36
CA THR A 2 5.31 -23.08 -13.71
C THR A 2 5.22 -22.12 -14.90
N ARG A 3 4.38 -22.39 -15.89
CA ARG A 3 4.20 -21.50 -17.06
C ARG A 3 3.60 -20.13 -16.71
N VAL A 4 2.67 -20.05 -15.77
CA VAL A 4 2.04 -18.79 -15.36
C VAL A 4 3.01 -17.90 -14.60
N ARG A 5 3.88 -18.49 -13.76
CA ARG A 5 4.92 -17.74 -13.04
C ARG A 5 6.00 -17.20 -13.98
N SER A 6 6.38 -17.95 -15.01
CA SER A 6 7.36 -17.48 -16.00
C SER A 6 6.82 -16.36 -16.89
N SER A 7 5.53 -16.35 -17.22
CA SER A 7 4.92 -15.28 -18.01
C SER A 7 4.81 -13.99 -17.21
N ALA A 8 4.39 -14.05 -15.95
CA ALA A 8 4.29 -12.87 -15.09
C ALA A 8 5.66 -12.20 -14.86
N ALA A 9 6.70 -12.99 -14.58
CA ALA A 9 8.07 -12.48 -14.44
C ALA A 9 8.60 -11.87 -15.76
N SER A 10 8.30 -12.49 -16.90
CA SER A 10 8.66 -11.97 -18.23
C SER A 10 7.94 -10.65 -18.53
N ASP A 11 6.67 -10.53 -18.15
CA ASP A 11 5.90 -9.30 -18.38
C ASP A 11 6.36 -8.15 -17.50
N VAL A 12 6.71 -8.43 -16.24
CA VAL A 12 7.33 -7.44 -15.34
C VAL A 12 8.66 -6.97 -15.91
N TYR A 13 9.50 -7.90 -16.37
CA TYR A 13 10.80 -7.57 -16.96
C TYR A 13 10.68 -6.72 -18.25
N LYS A 14 9.72 -7.06 -19.12
CA LYS A 14 9.45 -6.29 -20.34
C LYS A 14 8.99 -4.87 -20.02
N ARG A 15 8.08 -4.70 -19.04
CA ARG A 15 7.60 -3.40 -18.60
C ARG A 15 8.72 -2.54 -17.99
N GLN A 16 9.61 -3.15 -17.20
CA GLN A 16 10.76 -2.45 -16.62
C GLN A 16 11.69 -1.86 -17.70
N ASN A 17 11.96 -2.64 -18.76
CA ASN A 17 12.83 -2.19 -19.85
C ASN A 17 12.14 -1.18 -20.78
N TYR A 18 10.86 -1.35 -21.04
CA TYR A 18 10.11 -0.44 -21.94
C TYR A 18 9.93 0.96 -21.34
N PHE A 19 9.64 1.05 -20.03
CA PHE A 19 9.40 2.32 -19.37
C PHE A 19 10.64 2.91 -18.68
N HIS A 20 11.77 2.24 -18.70
CA HIS A 20 13.01 2.64 -18.01
C HIS A 20 12.81 3.03 -16.55
N ILE A 21 11.85 2.42 -15.85
CA ILE A 21 11.49 2.75 -14.45
C ILE A 21 12.32 2.03 -13.41
N LYS A 22 13.17 1.07 -13.81
CA LYS A 22 14.00 0.30 -12.88
C LYS A 22 14.93 1.21 -12.07
N ASN A 23 15.05 0.94 -10.77
CA ASN A 23 15.86 1.73 -9.83
C ASN A 23 15.47 3.23 -9.75
N THR A 24 14.18 3.53 -9.89
CA THR A 24 13.63 4.89 -9.76
C THR A 24 12.52 4.92 -8.71
N LEU A 25 12.23 6.10 -8.16
CA LEU A 25 11.05 6.31 -7.31
C LEU A 25 9.75 6.03 -8.05
N GLY A 26 9.72 6.27 -9.37
CA GLY A 26 8.57 5.95 -10.21
C GLY A 26 8.20 4.47 -10.17
N ALA A 27 9.18 3.58 -10.07
CA ALA A 27 8.95 2.14 -9.97
C ALA A 27 8.23 1.73 -8.66
N LEU A 28 8.38 2.50 -7.61
CA LEU A 28 7.71 2.25 -6.34
C LEU A 28 6.30 2.86 -6.28
N ILE A 29 6.08 3.96 -7.00
CA ILE A 29 4.84 4.74 -6.92
C ILE A 29 3.84 4.32 -8.00
N ILE A 30 4.28 4.24 -9.27
CA ILE A 30 3.39 4.04 -10.42
C ILE A 30 2.56 2.75 -10.34
N PRO A 31 3.12 1.58 -9.95
CA PRO A 31 2.32 0.35 -9.86
C PRO A 31 1.16 0.45 -8.89
N GLY A 32 1.34 1.19 -7.77
CA GLY A 32 0.30 1.41 -6.78
C GLY A 32 -0.77 2.44 -7.18
N LEU A 33 -0.49 3.28 -8.18
CA LEU A 33 -1.45 4.24 -8.74
C LEU A 33 -2.38 3.62 -9.80
N LEU A 34 -2.12 2.40 -10.22
CA LEU A 34 -3.00 1.71 -11.18
C LEU A 34 -4.37 1.49 -10.55
N LEU A 35 -5.41 1.65 -11.37
CA LEU A 35 -6.80 1.47 -10.96
C LEU A 35 -7.01 0.09 -10.30
N SER A 36 -7.42 0.12 -9.04
CA SER A 36 -7.87 -1.06 -8.33
C SER A 36 -9.39 -1.20 -8.48
N ALA A 37 -9.86 -2.29 -9.06
CA ALA A 37 -11.29 -2.56 -9.19
C ALA A 37 -12.00 -2.52 -7.83
N ASN A 38 -11.36 -3.02 -6.79
CA ASN A 38 -11.90 -3.00 -5.43
C ASN A 38 -12.11 -1.56 -4.92
N ASN A 39 -11.14 -0.68 -5.11
CA ASN A 39 -11.24 0.73 -4.70
C ASN A 39 -12.36 1.44 -5.45
N VAL A 40 -12.50 1.19 -6.75
CA VAL A 40 -13.58 1.75 -7.57
C VAL A 40 -14.95 1.27 -7.08
N LEU A 41 -15.10 -0.02 -6.79
CA LEU A 41 -16.34 -0.58 -6.27
C LEU A 41 -16.71 -0.02 -4.89
N MET A 42 -15.73 0.13 -3.99
CA MET A 42 -15.96 0.71 -2.67
C MET A 42 -16.41 2.17 -2.75
N ILE A 43 -15.73 2.97 -3.56
CA ILE A 43 -16.10 4.39 -3.78
C ILE A 43 -17.50 4.48 -4.38
N ARG A 44 -17.78 3.70 -5.43
CA ARG A 44 -19.09 3.67 -6.06
C ARG A 44 -20.20 3.25 -5.08
N SER A 45 -19.97 2.20 -4.29
CA SER A 45 -20.93 1.73 -3.30
C SER A 45 -21.22 2.83 -2.28
N TYR A 46 -20.20 3.53 -1.79
CA TYR A 46 -20.38 4.64 -0.86
C TYR A 46 -21.29 5.73 -1.45
N PHE A 47 -21.02 6.19 -2.67
CA PHE A 47 -21.83 7.23 -3.30
C PHE A 47 -23.29 6.78 -3.51
N ASN A 48 -23.52 5.55 -3.96
CA ASN A 48 -24.85 5.02 -4.19
C ASN A 48 -25.68 4.86 -2.89
N THR A 49 -25.02 4.60 -1.77
CA THR A 49 -25.74 4.35 -0.49
C THR A 49 -25.85 5.59 0.38
N SER A 50 -24.88 6.50 0.30
CA SER A 50 -24.77 7.63 1.25
C SER A 50 -25.27 8.95 0.68
N ILE A 51 -25.38 9.09 -0.64
CA ILE A 51 -25.78 10.34 -1.29
C ILE A 51 -27.04 10.12 -2.11
N PRO A 52 -28.16 10.80 -1.78
CA PRO A 52 -29.41 10.71 -2.53
C PRO A 52 -29.26 11.27 -3.96
N ASP A 53 -29.78 10.56 -4.96
CA ASP A 53 -29.76 11.00 -6.36
C ASP A 53 -30.50 12.33 -6.56
N ALA A 54 -31.53 12.61 -5.77
CA ALA A 54 -32.27 13.87 -5.79
C ALA A 54 -31.38 15.11 -5.65
N LEU A 55 -30.25 15.00 -4.93
CA LEU A 55 -29.31 16.13 -4.79
C LEU A 55 -28.62 16.45 -6.11
N PHE A 56 -28.29 15.44 -6.89
CA PHE A 56 -27.68 15.62 -8.22
C PHE A 56 -28.69 16.12 -9.25
N GLU A 57 -29.95 15.69 -9.13
CA GLU A 57 -31.05 16.13 -9.99
C GLU A 57 -31.37 17.61 -9.74
N ALA A 58 -31.49 18.03 -8.47
CA ALA A 58 -31.70 19.43 -8.11
C ALA A 58 -30.58 20.33 -8.65
N ALA A 59 -29.33 19.93 -8.49
CA ALA A 59 -28.20 20.70 -9.02
C ALA A 59 -28.24 20.84 -10.56
N LYS A 60 -28.70 19.81 -11.26
CA LYS A 60 -28.86 19.87 -12.72
C LYS A 60 -30.01 20.82 -13.12
N ILE A 61 -31.12 20.82 -12.40
CA ILE A 61 -32.23 21.74 -12.62
C ILE A 61 -31.77 23.19 -12.40
N ASP A 62 -30.91 23.43 -11.39
CA ASP A 62 -30.29 24.73 -11.14
C ASP A 62 -29.24 25.15 -12.19
N GLY A 63 -29.06 24.33 -13.25
CA GLY A 63 -28.12 24.63 -14.34
C GLY A 63 -26.65 24.40 -14.01
N ALA A 64 -26.35 23.64 -12.92
CA ALA A 64 -24.96 23.35 -12.58
C ALA A 64 -24.33 22.37 -13.57
N GLY A 65 -23.20 22.75 -14.17
CA GLY A 65 -22.41 21.87 -15.02
C GLY A 65 -21.72 20.76 -14.22
N HIS A 66 -21.29 19.69 -14.89
CA HIS A 66 -20.68 18.52 -14.28
C HIS A 66 -19.50 18.84 -13.35
N MET A 67 -18.64 19.77 -13.73
CA MET A 67 -17.49 20.18 -12.91
C MET A 67 -17.93 20.87 -11.62
N LYS A 68 -18.98 21.69 -11.67
CA LYS A 68 -19.54 22.38 -10.48
C LYS A 68 -20.17 21.35 -9.54
N ILE A 69 -20.93 20.39 -10.07
CA ILE A 69 -21.49 19.29 -9.28
C ILE A 69 -20.37 18.49 -8.62
N PHE A 70 -19.33 18.14 -9.37
CA PHE A 70 -18.20 17.39 -8.83
C PHE A 70 -17.49 18.14 -7.69
N THR A 71 -17.14 19.41 -7.88
CA THR A 71 -16.37 20.15 -6.88
C THR A 71 -17.19 20.61 -5.68
N SER A 72 -18.48 20.97 -5.89
CA SER A 72 -19.31 21.58 -4.85
C SER A 72 -20.19 20.57 -4.10
N ILE A 73 -20.46 19.39 -4.69
CA ILE A 73 -21.33 18.37 -4.11
C ILE A 73 -20.56 17.06 -3.89
N THR A 74 -20.04 16.46 -4.98
CA THR A 74 -19.44 15.13 -4.93
C THR A 74 -18.20 15.08 -4.04
N LEU A 75 -17.25 15.99 -4.24
CA LEU A 75 -16.02 16.02 -3.46
C LEU A 75 -16.24 16.28 -1.96
N PRO A 76 -17.02 17.30 -1.54
CA PRO A 76 -17.28 17.54 -0.12
C PRO A 76 -18.01 16.38 0.57
N LEU A 77 -19.04 15.82 -0.07
CA LEU A 77 -19.80 14.68 0.48
C LEU A 77 -18.99 13.37 0.42
N GLY A 78 -18.05 13.26 -0.51
CA GLY A 78 -17.14 12.13 -0.64
C GLY A 78 -15.93 12.16 0.29
N LYS A 79 -15.72 13.24 1.09
CA LYS A 79 -14.56 13.33 1.98
C LYS A 79 -14.34 12.08 2.85
N PRO A 80 -15.35 11.49 3.51
CA PRO A 80 -15.12 10.33 4.37
C PRO A 80 -14.53 9.14 3.61
N ILE A 81 -15.09 8.81 2.44
CA ILE A 81 -14.56 7.69 1.64
C ILE A 81 -13.18 8.01 1.07
N LEU A 82 -12.92 9.26 0.65
CA LEU A 82 -11.61 9.67 0.15
C LEU A 82 -10.52 9.57 1.22
N VAL A 83 -10.81 9.98 2.46
CA VAL A 83 -9.88 9.83 3.59
C VAL A 83 -9.61 8.34 3.87
N THR A 84 -10.65 7.52 3.87
CA THR A 84 -10.52 6.07 4.08
C THR A 84 -9.68 5.41 2.98
N MET A 85 -9.93 5.73 1.72
CA MET A 85 -9.14 5.21 0.59
C MET A 85 -7.71 5.74 0.61
N GLY A 86 -7.53 7.00 0.97
CA GLY A 86 -6.20 7.60 1.16
C GLY A 86 -5.39 6.87 2.22
N LEU A 87 -6.03 6.52 3.35
CA LEU A 87 -5.39 5.75 4.40
C LEU A 87 -5.02 4.34 3.95
N PHE A 88 -5.93 3.60 3.28
CA PHE A 88 -5.62 2.28 2.77
C PHE A 88 -4.46 2.32 1.76
N SER A 89 -4.42 3.36 0.92
CA SER A 89 -3.30 3.56 0.00
C SER A 89 -2.00 3.84 0.75
N ALA A 90 -2.02 4.70 1.77
CA ALA A 90 -0.84 5.01 2.59
C ALA A 90 -0.32 3.75 3.31
N LEU A 91 -1.21 2.94 3.89
CA LEU A 91 -0.85 1.67 4.51
C LEU A 91 -0.32 0.66 3.48
N GLY A 92 -0.91 0.64 2.28
CA GLY A 92 -0.43 -0.18 1.16
C GLY A 92 1.01 0.16 0.79
N TYR A 93 1.32 1.44 0.60
CA TYR A 93 2.69 1.89 0.33
C TYR A 93 3.64 1.66 1.50
N TRP A 94 3.18 1.84 2.74
CA TRP A 94 3.99 1.55 3.91
C TRP A 94 4.41 0.09 3.98
N ASN A 95 3.50 -0.83 3.68
CA ASN A 95 3.75 -2.27 3.73
C ASN A 95 4.35 -2.84 2.44
N ASP A 96 4.57 -2.01 1.42
CA ASP A 96 5.05 -2.46 0.12
C ASP A 96 6.56 -2.73 0.15
N TRP A 97 6.90 -4.01 0.26
CA TRP A 97 8.24 -4.53 0.02
C TRP A 97 8.35 -5.19 -1.36
N THR A 98 7.21 -5.51 -1.98
CA THR A 98 7.12 -6.30 -3.21
C THR A 98 7.65 -5.51 -4.40
N ASN A 99 7.25 -4.25 -4.55
CA ASN A 99 7.75 -3.39 -5.62
C ASN A 99 9.27 -3.17 -5.49
N GLY A 100 9.77 -3.02 -4.26
CA GLY A 100 11.21 -2.95 -4.04
C GLY A 100 11.95 -4.21 -4.47
N LEU A 101 11.38 -5.39 -4.20
CA LEU A 101 11.97 -6.67 -4.62
C LEU A 101 12.04 -6.82 -6.15
N TYR A 102 11.00 -6.38 -6.87
CA TYR A 102 10.93 -6.56 -8.32
C TYR A 102 11.62 -5.45 -9.11
N TYR A 103 11.57 -4.21 -8.66
CA TYR A 103 12.00 -3.06 -9.43
C TYR A 103 13.34 -2.48 -9.01
N LEU A 104 13.82 -2.78 -7.80
CA LEU A 104 15.08 -2.28 -7.29
C LEU A 104 16.14 -3.39 -7.30
N SER A 105 17.32 -3.07 -7.81
CA SER A 105 18.44 -4.03 -7.83
C SER A 105 19.79 -3.32 -7.85
N GLY A 106 20.82 -4.00 -7.33
CA GLY A 106 22.18 -3.48 -7.25
C GLY A 106 22.31 -2.28 -6.31
N ASN A 107 23.50 -1.68 -6.27
CA ASN A 107 23.84 -0.60 -5.34
C ASN A 107 22.99 0.66 -5.52
N GLN A 108 22.49 0.92 -6.72
CA GLN A 108 21.61 2.08 -6.96
C GLN A 108 20.22 1.84 -6.41
N GLY A 109 19.67 0.63 -6.59
CA GLY A 109 18.35 0.27 -6.08
C GLY A 109 18.31 0.23 -4.56
N GLN A 110 19.38 -0.22 -3.90
CA GLN A 110 19.47 -0.28 -2.43
C GLN A 110 19.25 1.07 -1.75
N LYS A 111 19.66 2.18 -2.38
CA LYS A 111 19.44 3.53 -1.86
C LYS A 111 17.96 3.93 -1.79
N LEU A 112 17.10 3.24 -2.53
CA LEU A 112 15.68 3.49 -2.62
C LEU A 112 14.84 2.46 -1.84
N TYR A 113 15.48 1.56 -1.09
CA TYR A 113 14.74 0.57 -0.31
C TYR A 113 13.87 1.22 0.75
N SER A 114 12.61 0.79 0.79
CA SER A 114 11.71 1.11 1.88
C SER A 114 12.17 0.41 3.17
N ILE A 115 11.69 0.88 4.31
CA ILE A 115 11.92 0.22 5.61
C ILE A 115 11.49 -1.25 5.52
N GLN A 116 10.36 -1.54 4.90
CA GLN A 116 9.84 -2.90 4.75
C GLN A 116 10.76 -3.79 3.89
N ASN A 117 11.38 -3.24 2.84
CA ASN A 117 12.39 -3.97 2.06
C ASN A 117 13.61 -4.33 2.90
N LEU A 118 14.14 -3.36 3.67
CA LEU A 118 15.29 -3.61 4.54
C LEU A 118 14.96 -4.65 5.62
N LEU A 119 13.79 -4.56 6.25
CA LEU A 119 13.34 -5.51 7.25
C LEU A 119 13.15 -6.92 6.67
N ASN A 120 12.58 -7.01 5.47
CA ASN A 120 12.44 -8.29 4.76
C ASN A 120 13.78 -8.91 4.39
N GLN A 121 14.75 -8.11 3.96
CA GLN A 121 16.13 -8.57 3.73
C GLN A 121 16.76 -9.09 5.02
N MET A 122 16.71 -8.32 6.10
CA MET A 122 17.26 -8.76 7.39
C MET A 122 16.66 -10.10 7.86
N ILE A 123 15.35 -10.28 7.70
CA ILE A 123 14.69 -11.54 8.04
C ILE A 123 15.20 -12.67 7.15
N THR A 124 15.34 -12.43 5.86
CA THR A 124 15.82 -13.41 4.89
C THR A 124 17.27 -13.82 5.17
N ASP A 125 18.13 -12.84 5.47
CA ASP A 125 19.55 -13.06 5.81
C ASP A 125 19.68 -13.87 7.10
N ILE A 126 18.89 -13.55 8.14
CA ILE A 126 18.84 -14.31 9.39
C ILE A 126 18.40 -15.75 9.12
N GLN A 127 17.39 -15.96 8.27
CA GLN A 127 16.93 -17.31 7.90
C GLN A 127 18.00 -18.10 7.13
N TYR A 128 18.69 -17.43 6.20
CA TYR A 128 19.78 -18.05 5.45
C TYR A 128 20.91 -18.48 6.37
N LEU A 129 21.35 -17.59 7.25
CA LEU A 129 22.39 -17.87 8.25
C LEU A 129 21.98 -19.01 9.21
N ALA A 130 20.73 -19.01 9.67
CA ALA A 130 20.18 -20.04 10.56
C ALA A 130 19.96 -21.39 9.88
N SER A 131 19.92 -21.44 8.55
CA SER A 131 19.70 -22.70 7.79
C SER A 131 20.89 -23.65 7.79
N GLY A 132 22.03 -23.26 8.37
CA GLY A 132 23.26 -24.07 8.43
C GLY A 132 23.94 -24.28 7.07
N LYS A 133 23.48 -23.60 6.01
CA LYS A 133 24.07 -23.69 4.67
C LYS A 133 25.38 -22.90 4.55
N VAL A 134 25.69 -22.10 5.55
CA VAL A 134 26.96 -21.33 5.60
C VAL A 134 28.03 -22.27 6.13
N ALA A 135 29.03 -22.59 5.29
CA ALA A 135 30.14 -23.46 5.64
C ALA A 135 31.05 -22.77 6.68
N GLY A 136 31.47 -23.54 7.70
CA GLY A 136 32.46 -23.13 8.67
C GLY A 136 31.92 -22.72 10.05
N ASN A 137 32.81 -22.23 10.93
CA ASN A 137 32.52 -21.87 12.32
C ASN A 137 31.46 -20.79 12.48
N ILE A 138 31.23 -19.97 11.45
CA ILE A 138 30.22 -18.91 11.43
C ILE A 138 28.80 -19.47 11.59
N GLY A 139 28.51 -20.63 10.96
CA GLY A 139 27.21 -21.26 11.08
C GLY A 139 26.84 -21.68 12.51
N ALA A 140 27.82 -22.16 13.27
CA ALA A 140 27.63 -22.58 14.65
C ALA A 140 27.41 -21.40 15.63
N GLU A 141 28.05 -20.28 15.37
CA GLU A 141 27.85 -19.05 16.17
C GLU A 141 26.51 -18.38 15.85
N VAL A 142 26.14 -18.31 14.58
CA VAL A 142 24.86 -17.75 14.16
C VAL A 142 23.66 -18.60 14.64
N ALA A 143 23.82 -19.93 14.73
CA ALA A 143 22.79 -20.80 15.30
C ALA A 143 22.46 -20.49 16.78
N LYS A 144 23.36 -19.82 17.49
CA LYS A 144 23.17 -19.37 18.88
C LYS A 144 22.43 -18.03 18.98
N LEU A 145 22.26 -17.31 17.87
CA LEU A 145 21.57 -16.02 17.89
C LEU A 145 20.07 -16.22 18.19
N PRO A 146 19.48 -15.37 19.04
CA PRO A 146 18.06 -15.43 19.36
C PRO A 146 17.23 -14.90 18.18
N THR A 147 17.19 -15.66 17.09
CA THR A 147 16.54 -15.27 15.81
C THR A 147 15.09 -14.85 15.99
N THR A 148 14.37 -15.47 16.92
CA THR A 148 12.98 -15.11 17.26
C THR A 148 12.91 -13.72 17.89
N SER A 149 13.79 -13.41 18.86
CA SER A 149 13.82 -12.10 19.51
C SER A 149 14.19 -10.99 18.54
N ILE A 150 15.13 -11.24 17.63
CA ILE A 150 15.51 -10.28 16.59
C ILE A 150 14.31 -10.02 15.64
N ARG A 151 13.59 -11.05 15.22
CA ARG A 151 12.39 -10.89 14.37
C ARG A 151 11.29 -10.10 15.09
N MET A 152 11.07 -10.33 16.37
CA MET A 152 10.10 -9.57 17.17
C MET A 152 10.50 -8.10 17.30
N ALA A 153 11.79 -7.82 17.54
CA ALA A 153 12.29 -6.45 17.58
C ALA A 153 12.13 -5.72 16.23
N ILE A 154 12.44 -6.39 15.12
CA ILE A 154 12.24 -5.86 13.76
C ILE A 154 10.75 -5.56 13.53
N ALA A 155 9.85 -6.49 13.88
CA ALA A 155 8.41 -6.29 13.71
C ALA A 155 7.91 -5.10 14.56
N PHE A 156 8.40 -4.93 15.77
CA PHE A 156 8.06 -3.80 16.64
C PHE A 156 8.51 -2.47 16.01
N ILE A 157 9.75 -2.38 15.54
CA ILE A 157 10.27 -1.19 14.85
C ILE A 157 9.43 -0.85 13.61
N ALA A 158 9.02 -1.87 12.84
CA ALA A 158 8.17 -1.67 11.66
C ALA A 158 6.79 -1.11 12.01
N MET A 159 6.25 -1.41 13.18
CA MET A 159 4.93 -0.93 13.64
C MET A 159 4.98 0.45 14.29
N LEU A 160 6.13 0.90 14.81
CA LEU A 160 6.25 2.17 15.53
C LEU A 160 5.66 3.38 14.80
N PRO A 161 5.97 3.63 13.52
CA PRO A 161 5.41 4.79 12.81
C PRO A 161 3.88 4.71 12.69
N LEU A 162 3.32 3.52 12.54
CA LEU A 162 1.87 3.33 12.49
C LEU A 162 1.20 3.66 13.83
N PHE A 163 1.81 3.26 14.96
CA PHE A 163 1.30 3.62 16.27
C PHE A 163 1.31 5.13 16.52
N ILE A 164 2.31 5.84 16.01
CA ILE A 164 2.39 7.30 16.14
C ILE A 164 1.32 7.98 15.27
N ILE A 165 1.06 7.49 14.07
CA ILE A 165 0.13 8.09 13.12
C ILE A 165 -1.32 7.74 13.45
N TYR A 166 -1.58 6.55 14.02
CA TYR A 166 -2.92 6.03 14.28
C TYR A 166 -3.84 6.98 15.06
N PRO A 167 -3.44 7.64 16.17
CA PRO A 167 -4.30 8.56 16.90
C PRO A 167 -4.79 9.75 16.05
N PHE A 168 -3.97 10.20 15.11
CA PHE A 168 -4.35 11.29 14.18
C PHE A 168 -5.38 10.84 13.15
N LEU A 169 -5.35 9.57 12.77
CA LEU A 169 -6.26 8.99 11.79
C LEU A 169 -7.59 8.56 12.41
N GLN A 170 -7.57 8.15 13.68
CA GLN A 170 -8.74 7.64 14.39
C GLN A 170 -9.94 8.60 14.36
N LYS A 171 -9.69 9.91 14.48
CA LYS A 171 -10.75 10.93 14.44
C LYS A 171 -11.53 10.94 13.11
N TYR A 172 -10.83 10.70 12.00
CA TYR A 172 -11.48 10.67 10.67
C TYR A 172 -12.30 9.41 10.43
N PHE A 173 -11.91 8.29 11.06
CA PHE A 173 -12.70 7.06 11.04
C PHE A 173 -14.01 7.19 11.82
N ALA A 174 -13.96 7.80 12.99
CA ALA A 174 -15.15 8.00 13.80
C ALA A 174 -16.22 8.83 13.07
N GLU A 175 -15.81 9.88 12.36
CA GLU A 175 -16.69 10.71 11.55
C GLU A 175 -17.28 9.96 10.33
N GLY A 176 -16.50 9.08 9.68
CA GLY A 176 -16.94 8.33 8.50
C GLY A 176 -17.90 7.17 8.80
N ILE A 177 -17.73 6.51 9.94
CA ILE A 177 -18.54 5.35 10.32
C ILE A 177 -19.91 5.77 10.87
N THR A 178 -20.00 6.89 11.58
CA THR A 178 -21.25 7.38 12.17
C THR A 178 -22.26 7.82 11.11
N LEU A 179 -21.84 8.30 9.95
CA LEU A 179 -22.73 8.67 8.85
C LEU A 179 -23.39 7.46 8.18
N GLY A 180 -22.80 6.28 8.24
CA GLY A 180 -23.38 5.03 7.74
C GLY A 180 -24.30 4.29 8.73
N ALA A 181 -24.19 4.59 10.02
CA ALA A 181 -24.92 3.90 11.09
C ALA A 181 -26.28 4.54 11.45
N VAL A 182 -26.59 5.72 10.92
CA VAL A 182 -27.83 6.49 11.25
C VAL A 182 -28.97 6.21 10.25
N LYS A 183 -28.98 5.07 9.55
CA LYS A 183 -30.14 4.56 8.83
C LYS A 183 -30.58 3.23 9.46
N GLY A 184 -31.10 3.29 10.66
CA GLY A 184 -31.92 2.29 11.31
C GLY A 184 -33.19 2.94 11.78
#